data_bb06d55922dc798cf06be80dbadb75fc
#
_entry.id   bb06d55922dc798cf06be80dbadb75fc
#
_cell.length_a   1.000
_cell.length_b   1.000
_cell.length_c   1.000
_cell.angle_alpha   90.00
_cell.angle_beta   90.00
_cell.angle_gamma   90.00
#
_symmetry.space_group_name_H-M   'P 1'
#
loop_
_entity.id
_entity.type
_entity.pdbx_description
1 polymer ?
#
loop_
_entity_poly.entity_id
_entity_poly.type
_entity_poly.pdbx_seq_one_letter_code
_entity_poly.pdbx_strand_id
1 'polypeptide(L)'
;EDVARFKGFALHVNYNVFCQIVEVQHIPFENCRLEEEDENGYIGHILIHPDWKGKKTRNGKSILVTKDTVKKICVFNPDPKVVQSQVEAAGGIDQYEGQVLWVSLDGPSVYPTPIYDPVVTEMSTDEGLSNVKNRNVRNNFLVSCMIIAKKGAPSVDVDGQVIEKKMIAPEDLRKFQGDTNGNKILLVELEEDEDEPKVVAFPTKNYDKDFTVTDESTVERIYAQFHQELFYAIRMGKLGFSGDVMRDAYEYYAGEVTTEQRFIERAFDRIFRYWYEPANISHDFSLRPLKYIDSNGTSVNS
;
A
#
# COMPACT_ATOMS: atom_id res chain seq x y z
N GLU A 1 -5.43 -9.74 6.65
CA GLU A 1 -5.23 -8.62 5.71
C GLU A 1 -4.26 -7.58 6.29
N ASP A 2 -4.50 -7.05 7.50
CA ASP A 2 -3.64 -6.04 8.11
C ASP A 2 -2.20 -6.51 8.29
N VAL A 3 -1.97 -7.75 8.75
CA VAL A 3 -0.63 -8.33 8.86
C VAL A 3 0.07 -8.38 7.51
N ALA A 4 -0.64 -8.79 6.45
CA ALA A 4 -0.07 -8.89 5.11
C ALA A 4 0.22 -7.52 4.48
N ARG A 5 -0.51 -6.47 4.88
CA ARG A 5 -0.32 -5.10 4.35
C ARG A 5 0.67 -4.29 5.17
N PHE A 6 0.55 -4.36 6.49
CA PHE A 6 1.21 -3.42 7.40
C PHE A 6 2.20 -4.09 8.35
N LYS A 7 2.30 -5.43 8.34
CA LYS A 7 3.05 -6.20 9.35
C LYS A 7 2.60 -5.90 10.79
N GLY A 8 1.34 -5.57 10.96
CA GLY A 8 0.74 -5.28 12.27
C GLY A 8 -0.77 -5.36 12.22
N PHE A 9 -1.40 -5.44 13.39
CA PHE A 9 -2.86 -5.42 13.54
C PHE A 9 -3.25 -4.92 14.92
N ALA A 10 -4.51 -4.52 15.08
CA ALA A 10 -5.06 -4.06 16.35
C ALA A 10 -6.37 -4.78 16.68
N LEU A 11 -6.51 -5.18 17.96
CA LEU A 11 -7.70 -5.82 18.49
C LEU A 11 -8.24 -5.01 19.66
N HIS A 12 -9.53 -4.69 19.60
CA HIS A 12 -10.27 -4.12 20.71
C HIS A 12 -10.74 -5.22 21.65
N VAL A 13 -10.51 -5.07 22.93
CA VAL A 13 -10.78 -6.06 23.97
C VAL A 13 -11.72 -5.48 25.00
N ASN A 14 -12.87 -6.10 25.18
CA ASN A 14 -13.89 -5.71 26.15
C ASN A 14 -13.91 -6.66 27.35
N TYR A 15 -14.28 -6.11 28.50
CA TYR A 15 -14.25 -6.77 29.78
C TYR A 15 -15.64 -6.84 30.44
N ASN A 16 -15.86 -7.85 31.26
CA ASN A 16 -17.02 -7.94 32.13
C ASN A 16 -16.75 -7.29 33.51
N VAL A 17 -17.75 -7.30 34.38
CA VAL A 17 -17.67 -6.76 35.75
C VAL A 17 -16.62 -7.46 36.64
N PHE A 18 -16.19 -8.64 36.25
CA PHE A 18 -15.15 -9.40 36.94
C PHE A 18 -13.73 -9.14 36.37
N CYS A 19 -13.58 -8.13 35.51
CA CYS A 19 -12.34 -7.80 34.80
C CYS A 19 -11.81 -8.95 33.93
N GLN A 20 -12.69 -9.80 33.40
CA GLN A 20 -12.36 -10.88 32.48
C GLN A 20 -12.70 -10.47 31.05
N ILE A 21 -11.93 -10.92 30.10
CA ILE A 21 -12.14 -10.65 28.67
C ILE A 21 -13.37 -11.44 28.18
N VAL A 22 -14.32 -10.75 27.57
CA VAL A 22 -15.57 -11.35 27.06
C VAL A 22 -15.75 -11.18 25.56
N GLU A 23 -15.08 -10.20 24.97
CA GLU A 23 -15.23 -9.89 23.56
C GLU A 23 -13.94 -9.35 22.98
N VAL A 24 -13.67 -9.72 21.73
CA VAL A 24 -12.55 -9.22 20.95
C VAL A 24 -13.06 -8.82 19.57
N GLN A 25 -12.75 -7.58 19.16
CA GLN A 25 -13.12 -7.05 17.86
C GLN A 25 -11.88 -6.58 17.10
N HIS A 26 -11.86 -6.80 15.80
CA HIS A 26 -10.83 -6.27 14.94
C HIS A 26 -11.03 -4.77 14.68
N ILE A 27 -9.98 -3.99 14.85
CA ILE A 27 -9.93 -2.58 14.42
C ILE A 27 -9.02 -2.49 13.20
N PRO A 28 -9.47 -1.89 12.08
CA PRO A 28 -8.58 -1.66 10.94
C PRO A 28 -7.31 -0.92 11.39
N PHE A 29 -6.16 -1.49 11.12
CA PHE A 29 -4.88 -0.98 11.61
C PHE A 29 -4.60 0.46 11.14
N GLU A 30 -5.06 0.80 9.92
CA GLU A 30 -4.98 2.15 9.36
C GLU A 30 -5.74 3.21 10.19
N ASN A 31 -6.72 2.79 10.99
CA ASN A 31 -7.49 3.68 11.84
C ASN A 31 -6.83 3.94 13.20
N CYS A 32 -5.81 3.18 13.55
CA CYS A 32 -5.12 3.26 14.83
C CYS A 32 -3.86 4.13 14.74
N ARG A 33 -3.58 4.88 15.82
CA ARG A 33 -2.33 5.61 16.03
C ARG A 33 -1.87 5.44 17.46
N LEU A 34 -0.56 5.36 17.64
CA LEU A 34 0.05 5.38 18.96
C LEU A 34 -0.03 6.80 19.53
N GLU A 35 -0.30 6.93 20.82
CA GLU A 35 -0.16 8.18 21.54
C GLU A 35 1.32 8.55 21.63
N GLU A 36 1.62 9.81 21.92
CA GLU A 36 2.98 10.26 22.24
C GLU A 36 3.50 9.55 23.48
N GLU A 37 4.76 9.18 23.47
CA GLU A 37 5.42 8.54 24.61
C GLU A 37 5.53 9.51 25.78
N ASP A 38 5.36 9.00 27.00
CA ASP A 38 5.63 9.77 28.21
C ASP A 38 7.16 9.93 28.45
N GLU A 39 7.53 10.65 29.51
CA GLU A 39 8.93 10.90 29.89
C GLU A 39 9.75 9.61 30.09
N ASN A 40 9.10 8.47 30.28
CA ASN A 40 9.71 7.15 30.46
C ASN A 40 9.69 6.29 29.18
N GLY A 41 9.21 6.81 28.07
CA GLY A 41 9.05 6.09 26.81
C GLY A 41 7.83 5.15 26.78
N TYR A 42 6.82 5.40 27.64
CA TYR A 42 5.62 4.58 27.74
C TYR A 42 4.49 5.18 26.90
N ILE A 43 3.84 4.33 26.11
CA ILE A 43 2.62 4.69 25.37
C ILE A 43 1.44 4.17 26.17
N GLY A 44 0.60 5.08 26.67
CA GLY A 44 -0.54 4.75 27.52
C GLY A 44 -1.80 4.39 26.74
N HIS A 45 -1.98 4.95 25.55
CA HIS A 45 -3.22 4.83 24.80
C HIS A 45 -3.01 4.63 23.31
N ILE A 46 -4.04 4.05 22.70
CA ILE A 46 -4.18 3.98 21.23
C ILE A 46 -5.29 4.95 20.83
N LEU A 47 -4.97 5.78 19.86
CA LEU A 47 -5.88 6.75 19.27
C LEU A 47 -6.56 6.13 18.05
N ILE A 48 -7.89 6.18 17.99
CA ILE A 48 -8.67 5.56 16.92
C ILE A 48 -9.49 6.62 16.22
N HIS A 49 -9.33 6.71 14.90
CA HIS A 49 -10.13 7.59 14.05
C HIS A 49 -10.34 6.95 12.67
N PRO A 50 -11.55 6.99 12.11
CA PRO A 50 -11.85 6.33 10.84
C PRO A 50 -11.20 6.98 9.62
N ASP A 51 -10.70 8.20 9.75
CA ASP A 51 -10.10 8.95 8.64
C ASP A 51 -9.09 10.01 9.11
N TRP A 52 -7.87 9.57 9.32
CA TRP A 52 -6.75 10.46 9.69
C TRP A 52 -6.37 11.48 8.61
N LYS A 53 -6.77 11.23 7.35
CA LYS A 53 -6.45 12.12 6.21
C LYS A 53 -7.54 13.17 5.96
N GLY A 54 -8.69 13.08 6.64
CA GLY A 54 -9.82 13.98 6.45
C GLY A 54 -10.44 13.92 5.05
N LYS A 55 -10.26 12.82 4.32
CA LYS A 55 -10.73 12.64 2.94
C LYS A 55 -12.08 11.94 2.84
N LYS A 56 -12.44 11.14 3.86
CA LYS A 56 -13.73 10.42 3.88
C LYS A 56 -14.85 11.40 4.24
N THR A 57 -15.95 11.32 3.51
CA THR A 57 -17.14 12.08 3.82
C THR A 57 -18.24 11.14 4.31
N ARG A 58 -18.88 11.50 5.41
CA ARG A 58 -20.10 10.84 5.88
C ARG A 58 -21.25 11.82 5.73
N ASN A 59 -22.29 11.44 4.96
CA ASN A 59 -23.43 12.31 4.65
C ASN A 59 -23.01 13.68 4.08
N GLY A 60 -22.00 13.72 3.20
CA GLY A 60 -21.52 14.95 2.57
C GLY A 60 -20.68 15.87 3.46
N LYS A 61 -20.38 15.46 4.71
CA LYS A 61 -19.48 16.20 5.62
C LYS A 61 -18.16 15.45 5.80
N SER A 62 -17.05 16.18 5.70
CA SER A 62 -15.74 15.63 6.04
C SER A 62 -15.67 15.28 7.53
N ILE A 63 -15.12 14.10 7.85
CA ILE A 63 -14.86 13.71 9.24
C ILE A 63 -13.54 14.36 9.63
N LEU A 64 -13.62 15.44 10.38
CA LEU A 64 -12.43 16.17 10.85
C LEU A 64 -11.79 15.42 12.02
N VAL A 65 -10.47 15.43 12.08
CA VAL A 65 -9.70 14.92 13.20
C VAL A 65 -9.66 15.99 14.29
N THR A 66 -10.41 15.78 15.35
CA THR A 66 -10.48 16.67 16.53
C THR A 66 -10.37 15.83 17.80
N LYS A 67 -10.12 16.47 18.93
CA LYS A 67 -10.11 15.77 20.24
C LYS A 67 -11.42 15.04 20.54
N ASP A 68 -12.54 15.55 20.04
CA ASP A 68 -13.87 14.97 20.28
C ASP A 68 -14.22 13.83 19.33
N THR A 69 -13.54 13.76 18.15
CA THR A 69 -13.77 12.72 17.15
C THR A 69 -12.79 11.56 17.23
N VAL A 70 -11.67 11.76 17.92
CA VAL A 70 -10.66 10.72 18.15
C VAL A 70 -11.00 9.98 19.44
N LYS A 71 -11.20 8.67 19.33
CA LYS A 71 -11.32 7.81 20.52
C LYS A 71 -9.94 7.51 21.07
N LYS A 72 -9.80 7.66 22.38
CA LYS A 72 -8.57 7.38 23.11
C LYS A 72 -8.82 6.20 24.05
N ILE A 73 -8.26 5.02 23.74
CA ILE A 73 -8.45 3.77 24.46
C ILE A 73 -7.12 3.29 25.03
N CYS A 74 -7.15 2.76 26.27
CA CYS A 74 -5.95 2.26 26.94
C CYS A 74 -5.27 1.12 26.17
N VAL A 75 -3.94 1.08 26.22
CA VAL A 75 -3.16 -0.04 25.71
C VAL A 75 -3.46 -1.30 26.54
N PHE A 76 -3.49 -2.45 25.87
CA PHE A 76 -3.79 -3.75 26.44
C PHE A 76 -2.85 -4.12 27.59
N ASN A 77 -3.41 -4.21 28.78
CA ASN A 77 -2.79 -4.80 29.96
C ASN A 77 -3.87 -5.58 30.73
N PRO A 78 -3.92 -6.91 30.59
CA PRO A 78 -5.00 -7.74 31.13
C PRO A 78 -4.89 -8.04 32.63
N ASP A 79 -3.93 -7.46 33.34
CA ASP A 79 -3.86 -7.60 34.82
C ASP A 79 -5.18 -7.09 35.43
N PRO A 80 -5.92 -7.93 36.18
CA PRO A 80 -7.19 -7.55 36.78
C PRO A 80 -7.14 -6.27 37.62
N LYS A 81 -6.00 -6.01 38.28
CA LYS A 81 -5.81 -4.79 39.10
C LYS A 81 -5.73 -3.54 38.22
N VAL A 82 -5.08 -3.66 37.05
CA VAL A 82 -4.98 -2.55 36.09
C VAL A 82 -6.34 -2.31 35.47
N VAL A 83 -7.02 -3.36 35.03
CA VAL A 83 -8.37 -3.25 34.45
C VAL A 83 -9.33 -2.62 35.46
N GLN A 84 -9.33 -3.09 36.73
CA GLN A 84 -10.16 -2.52 37.79
C GLN A 84 -9.88 -1.02 37.99
N SER A 85 -8.62 -0.64 38.08
CA SER A 85 -8.24 0.78 38.23
C SER A 85 -8.71 1.64 37.05
N GLN A 86 -8.65 1.12 35.82
CA GLN A 86 -9.14 1.80 34.63
C GLN A 86 -10.67 1.89 34.62
N VAL A 87 -11.40 0.86 35.06
CA VAL A 87 -12.84 0.86 35.21
C VAL A 87 -13.29 1.89 36.26
N GLU A 88 -12.60 1.95 37.42
CA GLU A 88 -12.86 2.95 38.44
C GLU A 88 -12.62 4.38 37.94
N ALA A 89 -11.52 4.59 37.22
CA ALA A 89 -11.19 5.89 36.61
C ALA A 89 -12.20 6.33 35.54
N ALA A 90 -12.79 5.37 34.81
CA ALA A 90 -13.82 5.62 33.80
C ALA A 90 -15.21 5.94 34.43
N GLY A 91 -15.39 5.69 35.72
CA GLY A 91 -16.68 5.86 36.40
C GLY A 91 -17.59 4.62 36.39
N GLY A 92 -17.03 3.45 36.10
CA GLY A 92 -17.71 2.15 36.10
C GLY A 92 -17.57 1.42 34.77
N ILE A 93 -17.99 0.14 34.81
CA ILE A 93 -17.85 -0.75 33.64
C ILE A 93 -18.65 -0.27 32.42
N ASP A 94 -19.79 0.37 32.65
CA ASP A 94 -20.67 0.89 31.59
C ASP A 94 -20.05 2.09 30.84
N GLN A 95 -19.06 2.75 31.42
CA GLN A 95 -18.33 3.87 30.84
C GLN A 95 -16.94 3.45 30.35
N TYR A 96 -16.51 2.25 30.67
CA TYR A 96 -15.20 1.75 30.31
C TYR A 96 -15.19 1.26 28.86
N GLU A 97 -14.33 1.87 28.04
CA GLU A 97 -14.23 1.55 26.61
C GLU A 97 -13.29 0.36 26.32
N GLY A 98 -12.86 -0.39 27.33
CA GLY A 98 -11.96 -1.54 27.14
C GLY A 98 -10.52 -1.14 26.87
N GLN A 99 -9.80 -2.03 26.21
CA GLN A 99 -8.38 -1.85 25.87
C GLN A 99 -8.12 -2.20 24.40
N VAL A 100 -7.00 -1.73 23.85
CA VAL A 100 -6.56 -2.10 22.51
C VAL A 100 -5.24 -2.85 22.59
N LEU A 101 -5.23 -4.08 22.09
CA LEU A 101 -4.02 -4.84 21.84
C LEU A 101 -3.43 -4.41 20.51
N TRP A 102 -2.33 -3.67 20.58
CA TRP A 102 -1.50 -3.30 19.45
C TRP A 102 -0.46 -4.39 19.21
N VAL A 103 -0.41 -4.92 18.00
CA VAL A 103 0.56 -5.93 17.59
C VAL A 103 1.31 -5.41 16.38
N SER A 104 2.63 -5.27 16.53
CA SER A 104 3.55 -4.89 15.47
C SER A 104 4.67 -5.91 15.40
N LEU A 105 5.05 -6.35 14.22
CA LEU A 105 6.13 -7.30 14.02
C LEU A 105 7.50 -6.67 14.32
N ASP A 106 7.63 -5.36 14.19
CA ASP A 106 8.88 -4.64 14.43
C ASP A 106 9.08 -4.23 15.91
N GLY A 107 8.02 -4.37 16.73
CA GLY A 107 8.08 -4.11 18.17
C GLY A 107 6.79 -3.54 18.75
N PRO A 108 6.59 -3.64 20.07
CA PRO A 108 5.31 -3.33 20.72
C PRO A 108 4.93 -1.83 20.68
N SER A 109 5.93 -0.95 20.59
CA SER A 109 5.73 0.51 20.61
C SER A 109 6.13 1.18 19.31
N VAL A 110 6.24 0.43 18.22
CA VAL A 110 6.75 0.92 16.94
C VAL A 110 5.72 0.68 15.84
N TYR A 111 5.63 1.62 14.91
CA TYR A 111 4.90 1.39 13.67
C TYR A 111 5.68 0.38 12.82
N PRO A 112 5.03 -0.70 12.39
CA PRO A 112 5.71 -1.68 11.54
C PRO A 112 5.99 -1.10 10.16
N THR A 113 7.12 -1.51 9.58
CA THR A 113 7.45 -1.19 8.19
C THR A 113 6.67 -2.13 7.27
N PRO A 114 5.82 -1.60 6.38
CA PRO A 114 5.05 -2.41 5.46
C PRO A 114 5.94 -3.31 4.58
N ILE A 115 5.46 -4.50 4.27
CA ILE A 115 6.22 -5.46 3.44
C ILE A 115 6.56 -4.91 2.05
N TYR A 116 5.72 -4.02 1.50
CA TYR A 116 5.89 -3.43 0.18
C TYR A 116 6.82 -2.21 0.15
N ASP A 117 7.24 -1.68 1.30
CA ASP A 117 8.05 -0.45 1.38
C ASP A 117 9.34 -0.53 0.55
N PRO A 118 10.12 -1.63 0.58
CA PRO A 118 11.35 -1.75 -0.22
C PRO A 118 11.11 -1.78 -1.74
N VAL A 119 9.90 -2.08 -2.20
CA VAL A 119 9.55 -2.22 -3.62
C VAL A 119 8.54 -1.18 -4.11
N VAL A 120 8.37 -0.08 -3.38
CA VAL A 120 7.48 1.02 -3.79
C VAL A 120 7.92 1.63 -5.12
N THR A 121 9.23 1.73 -5.34
CA THR A 121 9.78 2.24 -6.61
C THR A 121 9.47 1.31 -7.77
N GLU A 122 9.61 0.01 -7.58
CA GLU A 122 9.27 -1.01 -8.57
C GLU A 122 7.77 -0.99 -8.88
N MET A 123 6.92 -0.89 -7.86
CA MET A 123 5.46 -0.77 -8.04
C MET A 123 5.08 0.48 -8.84
N SER A 124 5.72 1.61 -8.54
CA SER A 124 5.52 2.85 -9.30
C SER A 124 6.04 2.75 -10.73
N THR A 125 7.14 2.01 -10.94
CA THR A 125 7.70 1.74 -12.28
C THR A 125 6.75 0.86 -13.09
N ASP A 126 6.18 -0.20 -12.51
CA ASP A 126 5.20 -1.08 -13.16
C ASP A 126 3.94 -0.29 -13.59
N GLU A 127 3.42 0.57 -12.70
CA GLU A 127 2.33 1.47 -13.02
C GLU A 127 2.70 2.42 -14.17
N GLY A 128 3.89 3.02 -14.12
CA GLY A 128 4.40 3.91 -15.17
C GLY A 128 4.53 3.21 -16.52
N LEU A 129 5.09 1.99 -16.55
CA LEU A 129 5.20 1.17 -17.76
C LEU A 129 3.83 0.80 -18.33
N SER A 130 2.89 0.43 -17.47
CA SER A 130 1.51 0.14 -17.87
C SER A 130 0.83 1.36 -18.47
N ASN A 131 1.04 2.54 -17.92
CA ASN A 131 0.55 3.81 -18.45
C ASN A 131 1.16 4.14 -19.81
N VAL A 132 2.47 3.95 -19.99
CA VAL A 132 3.15 4.15 -21.28
C VAL A 132 2.62 3.19 -22.33
N LYS A 133 2.50 1.90 -21.99
CA LYS A 133 1.93 0.88 -22.89
C LYS A 133 0.51 1.25 -23.33
N ASN A 134 -0.35 1.64 -22.39
CA ASN A 134 -1.73 2.07 -22.67
C ASN A 134 -1.78 3.28 -23.59
N ARG A 135 -0.93 4.29 -23.37
CA ARG A 135 -0.84 5.46 -24.25
C ARG A 135 -0.37 5.10 -25.65
N ASN A 136 0.67 4.28 -25.75
CA ASN A 136 1.19 3.85 -27.05
C ASN A 136 0.10 3.11 -27.85
N VAL A 137 -0.67 2.24 -27.22
CA VAL A 137 -1.79 1.54 -27.86
C VAL A 137 -2.88 2.53 -28.30
N ARG A 138 -3.26 3.48 -27.45
CA ARG A 138 -4.27 4.50 -27.77
C ARG A 138 -3.85 5.46 -28.86
N ASN A 139 -2.55 5.75 -28.94
CA ASN A 139 -1.97 6.71 -29.85
C ASN A 139 -1.37 6.05 -31.10
N ASN A 140 -1.71 4.80 -31.40
CA ASN A 140 -1.22 4.03 -32.52
C ASN A 140 0.33 4.03 -32.65
N PHE A 141 1.04 3.96 -31.52
CA PHE A 141 2.51 3.94 -31.47
C PHE A 141 3.17 5.12 -32.20
N LEU A 142 2.58 6.31 -32.13
CA LEU A 142 3.14 7.48 -32.79
C LEU A 142 4.53 7.79 -32.26
N VAL A 143 5.46 7.84 -33.20
CA VAL A 143 6.87 8.15 -32.96
C VAL A 143 6.99 9.59 -32.45
N SER A 144 7.81 9.78 -31.39
CA SER A 144 8.16 11.12 -30.95
C SER A 144 8.94 11.82 -32.06
N CYS A 145 8.46 12.97 -32.53
CA CYS A 145 9.13 13.78 -33.53
C CYS A 145 9.60 15.10 -32.94
N MET A 146 10.71 15.59 -33.44
CA MET A 146 11.20 16.93 -33.14
C MET A 146 10.76 17.88 -34.25
N ILE A 147 10.06 18.96 -33.88
CA ILE A 147 9.70 20.04 -34.79
C ILE A 147 10.75 21.11 -34.62
N ILE A 148 11.51 21.37 -35.70
CA ILE A 148 12.50 22.44 -35.75
C ILE A 148 11.89 23.59 -36.54
N ALA A 149 11.62 24.70 -35.87
CA ALA A 149 11.11 25.91 -36.50
C ALA A 149 12.17 27.04 -36.36
N LYS A 150 12.24 27.93 -37.34
CA LYS A 150 13.03 29.14 -37.21
C LYS A 150 12.47 30.09 -36.17
N LYS A 151 13.32 30.93 -35.61
CA LYS A 151 12.89 31.98 -34.67
C LYS A 151 12.08 33.01 -35.47
N GLY A 152 10.88 33.28 -35.02
CA GLY A 152 10.01 34.27 -35.71
C GLY A 152 10.63 35.68 -35.78
N ALA A 153 10.30 36.43 -36.78
CA ALA A 153 10.76 37.81 -36.92
C ALA A 153 10.25 38.65 -35.71
N PRO A 154 11.09 39.56 -35.20
CA PRO A 154 10.68 40.41 -34.09
C PRO A 154 9.52 41.32 -34.53
N SER A 155 8.44 41.33 -33.78
CA SER A 155 7.32 42.27 -33.99
C SER A 155 7.45 43.45 -33.04
N VAL A 156 7.02 44.61 -33.49
CA VAL A 156 7.02 45.86 -32.71
C VAL A 156 5.59 46.05 -32.17
N ASP A 157 5.46 46.22 -30.86
CA ASP A 157 4.16 46.50 -30.24
C ASP A 157 3.73 47.94 -30.51
N VAL A 158 2.46 48.25 -30.22
CA VAL A 158 1.84 49.58 -30.38
C VAL A 158 2.63 50.69 -29.65
N ASP A 159 3.38 50.32 -28.63
CA ASP A 159 4.25 51.22 -27.83
C ASP A 159 5.71 51.28 -28.32
N GLY A 160 6.02 50.70 -29.48
CA GLY A 160 7.35 50.71 -30.06
C GLY A 160 8.37 49.77 -29.42
N GLN A 161 7.96 48.87 -28.56
CA GLN A 161 8.83 47.85 -27.95
C GLN A 161 8.93 46.62 -28.87
N VAL A 162 10.19 46.15 -29.07
CA VAL A 162 10.45 44.95 -29.86
C VAL A 162 10.06 43.72 -29.04
N ILE A 163 9.02 43.02 -29.45
CA ILE A 163 8.61 41.74 -28.84
C ILE A 163 9.19 40.62 -29.69
N GLU A 164 10.08 39.79 -29.09
CA GLU A 164 10.50 38.53 -29.72
C GLU A 164 9.29 37.56 -29.74
N LYS A 165 8.64 37.45 -30.88
CA LYS A 165 7.59 36.45 -31.08
C LYS A 165 8.24 35.08 -31.22
N LYS A 166 8.13 34.24 -30.17
CA LYS A 166 8.53 32.85 -30.27
C LYS A 166 7.45 32.11 -31.03
N MET A 167 7.79 31.45 -32.13
CA MET A 167 6.84 30.63 -32.91
C MET A 167 6.21 29.53 -32.07
N ILE A 168 6.95 28.99 -31.09
CA ILE A 168 6.48 27.97 -30.16
C ILE A 168 6.86 28.45 -28.76
N ALA A 169 5.86 28.77 -27.96
CA ALA A 169 6.11 29.10 -26.55
C ALA A 169 6.41 27.81 -25.76
N PRO A 170 7.35 27.85 -24.79
CA PRO A 170 7.58 26.68 -23.91
C PRO A 170 6.33 26.18 -23.20
N GLU A 171 5.36 27.05 -22.98
CA GLU A 171 4.06 26.74 -22.39
C GLU A 171 3.16 25.92 -23.31
N ASP A 172 3.27 26.12 -24.62
CA ASP A 172 2.55 25.32 -25.60
C ASP A 172 3.11 23.91 -25.69
N LEU A 173 4.42 23.75 -25.58
CA LEU A 173 5.06 22.43 -25.51
C LEU A 173 4.63 21.65 -24.25
N ARG A 174 4.41 22.31 -23.12
CA ARG A 174 3.92 21.67 -21.91
C ARG A 174 2.50 21.10 -22.07
N LYS A 175 1.69 21.67 -22.96
CA LYS A 175 0.35 21.14 -23.30
C LYS A 175 0.40 19.80 -24.02
N PHE A 176 1.56 19.44 -24.57
CA PHE A 176 1.83 18.17 -25.25
C PHE A 176 2.57 17.15 -24.38
N GLN A 177 3.05 17.59 -23.21
CA GLN A 177 3.71 16.74 -22.21
C GLN A 177 2.73 16.37 -21.12
N GLY A 178 2.72 15.13 -20.68
CA GLY A 178 1.96 14.67 -19.51
C GLY A 178 0.88 13.64 -19.81
N ASP A 179 0.37 13.11 -18.75
CA ASP A 179 -0.45 11.89 -18.68
C ASP A 179 -1.84 12.02 -19.34
N THR A 180 -2.37 13.24 -19.41
CA THR A 180 -3.73 13.51 -19.87
C THR A 180 -3.83 14.02 -21.30
N ASN A 181 -2.71 14.33 -21.95
CA ASN A 181 -2.71 14.99 -23.24
C ASN A 181 -2.29 14.04 -24.38
N GLY A 182 -3.20 13.13 -24.74
CA GLY A 182 -3.01 12.33 -25.96
C GLY A 182 -2.98 13.21 -27.21
N ASN A 183 -2.10 12.84 -28.16
CA ASN A 183 -1.94 13.36 -29.53
C ASN A 183 -2.67 14.67 -29.85
N LYS A 184 -2.06 15.78 -29.51
CA LYS A 184 -2.46 17.06 -30.09
C LYS A 184 -1.55 17.35 -31.27
N ILE A 185 -2.15 17.60 -32.41
CA ILE A 185 -1.43 18.09 -33.59
C ILE A 185 -1.05 19.54 -33.28
N LEU A 186 0.26 19.84 -33.28
CA LEU A 186 0.72 21.22 -33.23
C LEU A 186 0.54 21.81 -34.63
N LEU A 187 -0.45 22.69 -34.79
CA LEU A 187 -0.59 23.50 -36.01
C LEU A 187 0.31 24.73 -35.88
N VAL A 188 1.32 24.82 -36.73
CA VAL A 188 2.16 26.00 -36.83
C VAL A 188 1.74 26.75 -38.10
N GLU A 189 1.24 27.96 -37.96
CA GLU A 189 0.95 28.86 -39.11
C GLU A 189 2.25 29.61 -39.43
N LEU A 190 2.70 29.49 -40.69
CA LEU A 190 3.88 30.18 -41.22
C LEU A 190 3.42 31.44 -42.01
N GLU A 191 4.18 32.52 -41.87
CA GLU A 191 4.01 33.68 -42.74
C GLU A 191 4.75 33.45 -44.09
N GLU A 192 4.32 34.16 -45.17
CA GLU A 192 4.72 33.86 -46.53
C GLU A 192 6.24 33.86 -46.85
N ASP A 193 7.05 34.44 -45.96
CA ASP A 193 8.54 34.53 -46.12
C ASP A 193 9.30 33.58 -45.17
N GLU A 194 8.67 32.66 -44.47
CA GLU A 194 9.31 31.77 -43.51
C GLU A 194 9.59 30.38 -44.12
N ASP A 195 10.82 29.84 -43.87
CA ASP A 195 11.17 28.47 -44.25
C ASP A 195 10.29 27.44 -43.51
N GLU A 196 9.87 26.40 -44.20
CA GLU A 196 9.07 25.32 -43.64
C GLU A 196 9.75 24.69 -42.41
N PRO A 197 8.97 24.42 -41.31
CA PRO A 197 9.53 23.74 -40.17
C PRO A 197 9.98 22.33 -40.53
N LYS A 198 11.19 22.01 -40.16
CA LYS A 198 11.76 20.69 -40.41
C LYS A 198 11.37 19.71 -39.31
N VAL A 199 10.64 18.69 -39.67
CA VAL A 199 10.31 17.59 -38.75
C VAL A 199 11.38 16.52 -38.84
N VAL A 200 12.11 16.29 -37.78
CA VAL A 200 13.10 15.22 -37.65
C VAL A 200 12.57 14.14 -36.74
N ALA A 201 12.39 12.94 -37.30
CA ALA A 201 12.08 11.78 -36.46
C ALA A 201 13.27 11.41 -35.60
N PHE A 202 13.04 11.20 -34.31
CA PHE A 202 14.10 10.63 -33.47
C PHE A 202 14.42 9.21 -33.96
N PRO A 203 15.70 8.82 -33.97
CA PRO A 203 16.04 7.44 -34.24
C PRO A 203 15.34 6.56 -33.24
N THR A 204 14.48 5.67 -33.72
CA THR A 204 13.78 4.68 -32.91
C THR A 204 14.84 3.77 -32.28
N LYS A 205 15.21 4.03 -31.01
CA LYS A 205 15.81 3.00 -30.19
C LYS A 205 14.78 1.89 -30.05
N ASN A 206 15.22 0.64 -29.99
CA ASN A 206 14.36 -0.51 -29.70
C ASN A 206 13.84 -0.42 -28.26
N TYR A 207 12.97 0.56 -28.00
CA TYR A 207 12.31 0.73 -26.71
C TYR A 207 11.58 -0.52 -26.25
N ASP A 208 11.06 -1.32 -27.18
CA ASP A 208 10.33 -2.55 -26.87
C ASP A 208 11.19 -3.55 -26.10
N LYS A 209 12.48 -3.65 -26.43
CA LYS A 209 13.39 -4.56 -25.74
C LYS A 209 13.76 -4.06 -24.34
N ASP A 210 14.01 -2.77 -24.22
CA ASP A 210 14.32 -2.12 -22.94
C ASP A 210 13.09 -2.16 -22.00
N PHE A 211 11.89 -1.95 -22.55
CA PHE A 211 10.64 -2.06 -21.80
C PHE A 211 10.35 -3.49 -21.33
N THR A 212 10.61 -4.50 -22.16
CA THR A 212 10.38 -5.90 -21.78
C THR A 212 11.30 -6.32 -20.63
N VAL A 213 12.59 -6.01 -20.72
CA VAL A 213 13.57 -6.34 -19.68
C VAL A 213 13.23 -5.63 -18.36
N THR A 214 12.85 -4.35 -18.43
CA THR A 214 12.48 -3.57 -17.25
C THR A 214 11.21 -4.12 -16.62
N ASP A 215 10.20 -4.45 -17.40
CA ASP A 215 8.93 -5.03 -16.98
C ASP A 215 9.13 -6.36 -16.23
N GLU A 216 9.85 -7.30 -16.83
CA GLU A 216 10.15 -8.60 -16.22
C GLU A 216 10.92 -8.46 -14.90
N SER A 217 11.96 -7.65 -14.87
CA SER A 217 12.79 -7.45 -13.67
C SER A 217 12.02 -6.75 -12.55
N THR A 218 11.14 -5.81 -12.87
CA THR A 218 10.29 -5.09 -11.91
C THR A 218 9.30 -6.03 -11.27
N VAL A 219 8.58 -6.81 -12.08
CA VAL A 219 7.59 -7.77 -11.59
C VAL A 219 8.26 -8.88 -10.76
N GLU A 220 9.42 -9.40 -11.19
CA GLU A 220 10.17 -10.40 -10.45
C GLU A 220 10.57 -9.92 -9.05
N ARG A 221 11.06 -8.68 -8.91
CA ARG A 221 11.39 -8.08 -7.60
C ARG A 221 10.17 -7.91 -6.70
N ILE A 222 9.03 -7.50 -7.26
CA ILE A 222 7.79 -7.40 -6.50
C ILE A 222 7.38 -8.76 -5.95
N TYR A 223 7.38 -9.81 -6.79
CA TYR A 223 7.05 -11.17 -6.33
C TYR A 223 8.03 -11.68 -5.27
N ALA A 224 9.34 -11.44 -5.44
CA ALA A 224 10.36 -11.82 -4.46
C ALA A 224 10.14 -11.14 -3.11
N GLN A 225 9.77 -9.85 -3.08
CA GLN A 225 9.49 -9.14 -1.83
C GLN A 225 8.30 -9.72 -1.05
N PHE A 226 7.34 -10.32 -1.75
CA PHE A 226 6.20 -11.00 -1.13
C PHE A 226 6.42 -12.50 -0.92
N HIS A 227 7.67 -13.00 -1.05
CA HIS A 227 8.04 -14.41 -0.92
C HIS A 227 7.28 -15.34 -1.89
N GLN A 228 6.99 -14.83 -3.09
CA GLN A 228 6.21 -15.53 -4.12
C GLN A 228 7.00 -15.79 -5.40
N GLU A 229 8.31 -15.79 -5.34
CA GLU A 229 9.19 -15.99 -6.50
C GLU A 229 8.97 -17.34 -7.19
N LEU A 230 8.70 -18.40 -6.42
CA LEU A 230 8.42 -19.71 -7.00
C LEU A 230 7.08 -19.72 -7.77
N PHE A 231 6.04 -19.07 -7.25
CA PHE A 231 4.76 -18.92 -7.95
C PHE A 231 4.92 -18.09 -9.23
N TYR A 232 5.74 -17.06 -9.18
CA TYR A 232 6.08 -16.29 -10.38
C TYR A 232 6.80 -17.14 -11.42
N ALA A 233 7.82 -17.90 -11.01
CA ALA A 233 8.57 -18.78 -11.90
C ALA A 233 7.68 -19.86 -12.54
N ILE A 234 6.74 -20.43 -11.80
CA ILE A 234 5.73 -21.36 -12.31
C ILE A 234 4.84 -20.66 -13.34
N ARG A 235 4.30 -19.47 -13.00
CA ARG A 235 3.43 -18.70 -13.90
C ARG A 235 4.11 -18.32 -15.20
N MET A 236 5.40 -17.99 -15.16
CA MET A 236 6.20 -17.65 -16.34
C MET A 236 6.70 -18.88 -17.14
N GLY A 237 6.36 -20.09 -16.68
CA GLY A 237 6.79 -21.33 -17.35
C GLY A 237 8.28 -21.65 -17.16
N LYS A 238 8.97 -20.94 -16.27
CA LYS A 238 10.39 -21.21 -15.91
C LYS A 238 10.52 -22.52 -15.13
N LEU A 239 9.48 -22.88 -14.37
CA LEU A 239 9.31 -24.16 -13.68
C LEU A 239 8.07 -24.86 -14.24
N GLY A 240 8.11 -26.19 -14.34
CA GLY A 240 6.97 -26.96 -14.84
C GLY A 240 5.72 -26.84 -13.94
N PHE A 241 4.56 -27.21 -14.48
CA PHE A 241 3.27 -27.22 -13.75
C PHE A 241 2.96 -28.61 -13.15
N SER A 242 3.96 -29.37 -12.69
CA SER A 242 3.69 -30.63 -12.01
C SER A 242 3.11 -30.40 -10.62
N GLY A 243 2.33 -31.34 -10.10
CA GLY A 243 1.80 -31.30 -8.75
C GLY A 243 2.91 -31.20 -7.69
N ASP A 244 4.06 -31.81 -7.94
CA ASP A 244 5.22 -31.72 -7.04
C ASP A 244 5.80 -30.32 -6.95
N VAL A 245 5.98 -29.65 -8.10
CA VAL A 245 6.50 -28.26 -8.13
C VAL A 245 5.54 -27.30 -7.41
N MET A 246 4.23 -27.50 -7.59
CA MET A 246 3.23 -26.70 -6.87
C MET A 246 3.30 -26.96 -5.37
N ARG A 247 3.41 -28.23 -4.95
CA ARG A 247 3.56 -28.57 -3.53
C ARG A 247 4.79 -27.91 -2.91
N ASP A 248 5.94 -28.02 -3.57
CA ASP A 248 7.19 -27.44 -3.09
C ASP A 248 7.09 -25.91 -2.96
N ALA A 249 6.41 -25.23 -3.91
CA ALA A 249 6.15 -23.80 -3.83
C ALA A 249 5.26 -23.42 -2.63
N TYR A 250 4.23 -24.21 -2.33
CA TYR A 250 3.39 -23.99 -1.14
C TYR A 250 4.14 -24.24 0.16
N GLU A 251 4.98 -25.29 0.23
CA GLU A 251 5.80 -25.58 1.39
C GLU A 251 6.85 -24.50 1.65
N TYR A 252 7.50 -24.01 0.61
CA TYR A 252 8.43 -22.90 0.70
C TYR A 252 7.73 -21.64 1.25
N TYR A 253 6.60 -21.24 0.65
CA TYR A 253 5.84 -20.08 1.09
C TYR A 253 5.32 -20.23 2.54
N ALA A 254 4.87 -21.43 2.91
CA ALA A 254 4.44 -21.69 4.28
C ALA A 254 5.58 -21.53 5.30
N GLY A 255 6.81 -21.87 4.91
CA GLY A 255 8.02 -21.62 5.71
C GLY A 255 8.28 -20.13 5.93
N GLU A 256 8.20 -19.35 4.85
CA GLU A 256 8.48 -17.91 4.88
C GLU A 256 7.50 -17.12 5.76
N VAL A 257 6.21 -17.47 5.75
CA VAL A 257 5.17 -16.76 6.54
C VAL A 257 5.01 -17.27 7.97
N THR A 258 5.87 -18.18 8.43
CA THR A 258 5.77 -18.77 9.78
C THR A 258 5.92 -17.72 10.89
N THR A 259 6.72 -16.70 10.67
CA THR A 259 6.93 -15.62 11.65
C THR A 259 5.65 -14.86 11.90
N GLU A 260 4.95 -14.44 10.84
CA GLU A 260 3.68 -13.73 10.89
C GLU A 260 2.59 -14.57 11.56
N GLN A 261 2.53 -15.86 11.24
CA GLN A 261 1.61 -16.80 11.88
C GLN A 261 1.83 -16.87 13.39
N ARG A 262 3.06 -17.01 13.84
CA ARG A 262 3.41 -17.04 15.28
C ARG A 262 3.07 -15.74 16.00
N PHE A 263 3.19 -14.59 15.34
CA PHE A 263 2.75 -13.32 15.94
C PHE A 263 1.25 -13.29 16.19
N ILE A 264 0.46 -13.76 15.23
CA ILE A 264 -1.00 -13.88 15.39
C ILE A 264 -1.32 -14.85 16.53
N GLU A 265 -0.73 -16.04 16.54
CA GLU A 265 -0.95 -17.04 17.59
C GLU A 265 -0.63 -16.50 19.00
N ARG A 266 0.52 -15.83 19.17
CA ARG A 266 0.89 -15.21 20.44
C ARG A 266 -0.07 -14.12 20.90
N ALA A 267 -0.61 -13.34 19.97
CA ALA A 267 -1.59 -12.30 20.30
C ALA A 267 -2.87 -12.92 20.86
N PHE A 268 -3.37 -13.96 20.22
CA PHE A 268 -4.57 -14.68 20.70
C PHE A 268 -4.30 -15.48 21.98
N ASP A 269 -3.12 -16.10 22.15
CA ASP A 269 -2.72 -16.76 23.38
C ASP A 269 -2.75 -15.79 24.58
N ARG A 270 -2.22 -14.57 24.38
CA ARG A 270 -2.30 -13.51 25.41
C ARG A 270 -3.74 -13.15 25.80
N ILE A 271 -4.67 -13.14 24.86
CA ILE A 271 -6.08 -12.84 25.09
C ILE A 271 -6.76 -14.01 25.81
N PHE A 272 -6.60 -15.23 25.30
CA PHE A 272 -7.30 -16.41 25.83
C PHE A 272 -6.86 -16.81 27.24
N ARG A 273 -5.69 -16.42 27.71
CA ARG A 273 -5.26 -16.59 29.09
C ARG A 273 -6.15 -15.85 30.11
N TYR A 274 -6.82 -14.79 29.68
CA TYR A 274 -7.67 -13.95 30.52
C TYR A 274 -9.12 -13.98 30.09
N TRP A 275 -9.48 -14.96 29.26
CA TRP A 275 -10.85 -15.15 28.79
C TRP A 275 -11.78 -15.53 29.93
N TYR A 276 -13.04 -15.07 29.89
CA TYR A 276 -14.02 -15.28 30.95
C TYR A 276 -14.38 -16.76 31.21
N GLU A 277 -14.35 -17.57 30.17
CA GLU A 277 -14.42 -19.03 30.29
C GLU A 277 -13.04 -19.61 30.04
N PRO A 278 -12.60 -20.60 30.86
CA PRO A 278 -11.34 -21.26 30.60
C PRO A 278 -11.37 -21.85 29.19
N ALA A 279 -10.65 -21.22 28.28
CA ALA A 279 -10.45 -21.80 26.97
C ALA A 279 -9.73 -23.15 27.17
N ASN A 280 -10.34 -24.21 26.67
CA ASN A 280 -9.71 -25.52 26.75
C ASN A 280 -8.51 -25.52 25.80
N ILE A 281 -7.35 -25.11 26.35
CA ILE A 281 -6.07 -24.94 25.62
C ILE A 281 -5.56 -26.29 25.07
N SER A 282 -6.23 -27.40 25.38
CA SER A 282 -5.94 -28.69 24.75
C SER A 282 -6.27 -28.73 23.25
N HIS A 283 -7.01 -27.73 22.75
CA HIS A 283 -7.14 -27.52 21.32
C HIS A 283 -5.92 -26.79 20.79
N ASP A 284 -5.32 -27.35 19.79
CA ASP A 284 -4.21 -26.74 19.04
C ASP A 284 -4.74 -25.47 18.35
N PHE A 285 -4.37 -24.30 18.90
CA PHE A 285 -4.67 -22.99 18.30
C PHE A 285 -3.66 -22.58 17.24
N SER A 286 -2.77 -23.48 16.82
CA SER A 286 -1.81 -23.18 15.78
C SER A 286 -2.51 -22.91 14.44
N LEU A 287 -2.02 -21.91 13.73
CA LEU A 287 -2.45 -21.65 12.37
C LEU A 287 -1.94 -22.76 11.46
N ARG A 288 -2.85 -23.41 10.76
CA ARG A 288 -2.48 -24.47 9.82
C ARG A 288 -1.78 -23.87 8.60
N PRO A 289 -0.61 -24.35 8.23
CA PRO A 289 0.07 -23.92 7.03
C PRO A 289 -0.79 -24.20 5.80
N LEU A 290 -0.70 -23.32 4.81
CA LEU A 290 -1.36 -23.53 3.52
C LEU A 290 -0.75 -24.78 2.87
N LYS A 291 -1.59 -25.75 2.48
CA LYS A 291 -1.17 -26.97 1.81
C LYS A 291 -1.76 -27.00 0.40
N TYR A 292 -0.98 -27.51 -0.54
CA TYR A 292 -1.51 -27.84 -1.87
C TYR A 292 -2.40 -29.07 -1.74
N ILE A 293 -3.65 -28.93 -2.17
CA ILE A 293 -4.61 -30.03 -2.21
C ILE A 293 -4.72 -30.48 -3.66
N ASP A 294 -4.36 -31.69 -3.93
CA ASP A 294 -4.48 -32.31 -5.26
C ASP A 294 -5.95 -32.38 -5.68
N SER A 295 -6.23 -32.42 -7.00
CA SER A 295 -7.57 -32.48 -7.56
C SER A 295 -8.41 -33.69 -7.06
N ASN A 296 -7.77 -34.68 -6.44
CA ASN A 296 -8.41 -35.82 -5.79
C ASN A 296 -8.74 -35.60 -4.29
N GLY A 297 -8.54 -34.41 -3.75
CA GLY A 297 -8.88 -34.11 -2.36
C GLY A 297 -7.98 -34.76 -1.31
N THR A 298 -6.88 -35.37 -1.74
CA THR A 298 -5.93 -36.03 -0.84
C THR A 298 -4.85 -35.00 -0.44
N SER A 299 -4.86 -34.59 0.83
CA SER A 299 -3.70 -33.92 1.39
C SER A 299 -2.59 -34.97 1.48
N VAL A 300 -1.56 -34.82 0.66
CA VAL A 300 -0.39 -35.69 0.74
C VAL A 300 0.34 -35.35 2.03
N ASN A 301 0.07 -36.13 3.07
CA ASN A 301 0.88 -36.15 4.28
C ASN A 301 2.17 -36.94 3.96
N SER A 302 3.30 -36.30 4.02
CA SER A 302 4.58 -36.96 4.22
C SER A 302 4.79 -37.23 5.68
#